data_ba26b6fed19c8924a2d5210f86d9b842
#
_entry.id   ba26b6fed19c8924a2d5210f86d9b842
#
_cell.length_a   1.000
_cell.length_b   1.000
_cell.length_c   1.000
_cell.angle_alpha   90.00
_cell.angle_beta   90.00
_cell.angle_gamma   90.00
#
_symmetry.space_group_name_H-M   'P 1'
#
loop_
_entity.id
_entity.type
_entity.pdbx_description
1 polymer ?
#
loop_
_entity_poly.entity_id
_entity_poly.type
_entity_poly.pdbx_seq_one_letter_code
_entity_poly.pdbx_strand_id
1 'polypeptide(L)'
;MASSGDRRHLFISHHHRDDGLVDKFTKLLSTNGWDVRNSSIRAKPANQDRIDKGLVAEKVIQRLLRMKISWSSTVVVLIGEKTHTRPWVNWEIDQANAQGKRIVGVFEQGGKNYDVPASLEKYASAIVGWNSESIKNAVDSGKNIFETPDGTTRQQATSKTSNC
;
A
#
# COMPACT_ATOMS: atom_id res chain seq x y z
N MET A 1 -18.06 7.97 21.96
CA MET A 1 -17.47 7.98 21.72
C MET A 1 -16.96 8.02 20.95
N ALA A 2 -17.10 8.33 20.79
CA ALA A 2 -16.62 8.25 19.74
C ALA A 2 -15.41 8.29 19.69
N SER A 3 -15.14 7.65 19.70
CA SER A 3 -13.95 7.54 19.45
C SER A 3 -13.67 8.30 18.31
N SER A 4 -13.19 9.25 18.37
CA SER A 4 -12.56 9.90 17.38
C SER A 4 -12.00 9.02 16.36
N GLY A 5 -12.75 8.38 15.68
CA GLY A 5 -12.27 7.60 14.61
C GLY A 5 -11.22 6.60 14.99
N ASP A 6 -11.25 5.47 14.43
CA ASP A 6 -10.23 4.48 14.66
C ASP A 6 -8.94 4.92 13.98
N ARG A 7 -7.92 5.14 14.80
CA ARG A 7 -6.62 5.53 14.28
C ARG A 7 -5.89 4.32 13.71
N ARG A 8 -5.41 4.47 12.49
CA ARG A 8 -4.68 3.41 11.80
C ARG A 8 -3.33 3.93 11.34
N HIS A 9 -2.27 3.22 11.71
CA HIS A 9 -0.94 3.52 11.19
C HIS A 9 -0.71 2.65 9.98
N LEU A 10 -0.79 3.25 8.81
CA LEU A 10 -0.56 2.57 7.55
C LEU A 10 0.72 3.11 6.93
N PHE A 11 1.52 2.20 6.38
CA PHE A 11 2.61 2.60 5.52
C PHE A 11 2.07 2.54 4.09
N ILE A 12 2.03 3.67 3.40
CA ILE A 12 1.46 3.73 2.06
C ILE A 12 2.59 3.75 1.04
N SER A 13 2.74 2.64 0.33
CA SER A 13 3.71 2.49 -0.73
C SER A 13 3.07 2.92 -2.04
N HIS A 14 3.70 3.82 -2.77
CA HIS A 14 3.13 4.35 -4.01
C HIS A 14 4.23 4.93 -4.89
N HIS A 15 3.92 5.13 -6.16
CA HIS A 15 4.80 5.84 -7.06
C HIS A 15 4.78 7.32 -6.69
N HIS A 16 5.94 7.95 -6.58
CA HIS A 16 6.02 9.33 -6.09
C HIS A 16 5.22 10.34 -6.92
N ARG A 17 4.98 10.05 -8.18
CA ARG A 17 4.15 10.91 -9.02
C ARG A 17 2.65 10.79 -8.73
N ASP A 18 2.31 9.82 -7.89
CA ASP A 18 0.92 9.57 -7.51
C ASP A 18 0.62 10.12 -6.10
N ASP A 19 1.33 11.16 -5.68
CA ASP A 19 1.13 11.75 -4.34
C ASP A 19 -0.31 12.21 -4.14
N GLY A 20 -0.96 12.72 -5.20
CA GLY A 20 -2.37 13.08 -5.12
C GLY A 20 -3.28 11.90 -4.83
N LEU A 21 -2.85 10.71 -5.22
CA LEU A 21 -3.60 9.49 -4.95
C LEU A 21 -3.57 9.15 -3.46
N VAL A 22 -2.44 9.42 -2.79
CA VAL A 22 -2.33 9.22 -1.34
C VAL A 22 -3.34 10.11 -0.61
N ASP A 23 -3.45 11.37 -1.03
CA ASP A 23 -4.42 12.28 -0.44
C ASP A 23 -5.84 11.81 -0.65
N LYS A 24 -6.17 11.32 -1.85
CA LYS A 24 -7.49 10.78 -2.14
C LYS A 24 -7.78 9.55 -1.29
N PHE A 25 -6.79 8.69 -1.12
CA PHE A 25 -6.94 7.49 -0.31
C PHE A 25 -7.18 7.82 1.15
N THR A 26 -6.37 8.69 1.73
CA THR A 26 -6.54 9.08 3.13
C THR A 26 -7.88 9.79 3.35
N LYS A 27 -8.30 10.61 2.39
CA LYS A 27 -9.59 11.30 2.45
C LYS A 27 -10.75 10.31 2.39
N LEU A 28 -10.66 9.31 1.50
CA LEU A 28 -11.68 8.28 1.40
C LEU A 28 -11.90 7.60 2.74
N LEU A 29 -10.82 7.19 3.39
CA LEU A 29 -10.91 6.50 4.66
C LEU A 29 -11.35 7.43 5.79
N SER A 30 -10.88 8.67 5.79
CA SER A 30 -11.28 9.62 6.82
C SER A 30 -12.78 9.95 6.73
N THR A 31 -13.31 10.06 5.52
CA THR A 31 -14.74 10.27 5.30
C THR A 31 -15.54 9.08 5.83
N ASN A 32 -14.94 7.91 5.88
CA ASN A 32 -15.58 6.69 6.36
C ASN A 32 -15.19 6.32 7.80
N GLY A 33 -14.71 7.29 8.57
CA GLY A 33 -14.52 7.12 10.00
C GLY A 33 -13.13 6.67 10.46
N TRP A 34 -12.16 6.59 9.56
CA TRP A 34 -10.81 6.19 9.93
C TRP A 34 -9.84 7.38 9.93
N ASP A 35 -9.05 7.49 10.99
CA ASP A 35 -7.94 8.43 11.07
C ASP A 35 -6.68 7.69 10.61
N VAL A 36 -6.27 7.92 9.37
CA VAL A 36 -5.14 7.23 8.77
C VAL A 36 -3.86 8.02 8.96
N ARG A 37 -2.86 7.37 9.54
CA ARG A 37 -1.52 7.93 9.68
C ARG A 37 -0.62 7.30 8.64
N ASN A 38 -0.20 8.09 7.67
CA ASN A 38 0.72 7.64 6.64
C ASN A 38 2.16 7.76 7.13
N SER A 39 2.86 6.64 7.14
CA SER A 39 4.25 6.60 7.60
C SER A 39 5.27 6.72 6.47
N SER A 40 4.85 6.76 5.22
CA SER A 40 5.79 6.82 4.11
C SER A 40 6.58 8.13 4.14
N ILE A 41 7.90 8.03 4.03
CA ILE A 41 8.73 9.24 4.00
C ILE A 41 8.61 9.97 2.68
N ARG A 42 8.14 9.29 1.65
CA ARG A 42 7.98 9.90 0.33
C ARG A 42 6.72 10.73 0.21
N ALA A 43 5.86 10.66 1.21
CA ALA A 43 4.66 11.49 1.21
C ALA A 43 4.98 12.97 1.36
N LYS A 44 6.22 13.30 1.72
CA LYS A 44 6.65 14.70 1.87
C LYS A 44 7.48 15.12 0.66
N PRO A 45 7.04 16.13 -0.12
CA PRO A 45 7.77 16.54 -1.32
C PRO A 45 9.24 16.87 -1.08
N ALA A 46 9.57 17.49 0.06
CA ALA A 46 10.95 17.84 0.38
C ALA A 46 11.82 16.61 0.50
N ASN A 47 11.30 15.53 1.08
CA ASN A 47 12.05 14.28 1.19
C ASN A 47 12.27 13.66 -0.17
N GLN A 48 11.25 13.68 -1.02
CA GLN A 48 11.35 13.12 -2.36
C GLN A 48 12.39 13.86 -3.19
N ASP A 49 12.41 15.19 -3.09
CA ASP A 49 13.38 16.02 -3.80
C ASP A 49 14.81 15.66 -3.38
N ARG A 50 15.06 15.49 -2.10
CA ARG A 50 16.38 15.12 -1.60
C ARG A 50 16.80 13.73 -2.09
N ILE A 51 15.86 12.81 -2.14
CA ILE A 51 16.11 11.45 -2.64
C ILE A 51 16.47 11.52 -4.13
N ASP A 52 15.69 12.25 -4.91
CA ASP A 52 15.89 12.36 -6.36
C ASP A 52 17.23 13.00 -6.69
N LYS A 53 17.71 13.91 -5.87
CA LYS A 53 18.99 14.57 -6.08
C LYS A 53 20.18 13.78 -5.52
N GLY A 54 19.91 12.60 -4.95
CA GLY A 54 20.99 11.80 -4.37
C GLY A 54 21.62 12.40 -3.13
N LEU A 55 20.92 13.34 -2.48
CA LEU A 55 21.45 14.01 -1.29
C LEU A 55 21.36 13.15 -0.03
N VAL A 56 20.62 12.05 -0.10
CA VAL A 56 20.45 11.13 1.00
C VAL A 56 20.93 9.76 0.55
N ALA A 57 21.86 9.17 1.31
CA ALA A 57 22.39 7.86 0.97
C ALA A 57 21.31 6.79 0.98
N GLU A 58 21.37 5.88 0.03
CA GLU A 58 20.36 4.82 -0.11
C GLU A 58 20.20 4.01 1.18
N LYS A 59 21.30 3.71 1.85
CA LYS A 59 21.25 2.94 3.11
C LYS A 59 20.50 3.67 4.20
N VAL A 60 20.59 5.00 4.24
CA VAL A 60 19.85 5.80 5.23
C VAL A 60 18.36 5.73 4.91
N ILE A 61 18.00 5.85 3.63
CA ILE A 61 16.61 5.74 3.21
C ILE A 61 16.05 4.37 3.59
N GLN A 62 16.79 3.31 3.30
CA GLN A 62 16.37 1.96 3.63
C GLN A 62 16.12 1.79 5.12
N ARG A 63 17.01 2.32 5.95
CA ARG A 63 16.86 2.25 7.40
C ARG A 63 15.60 2.96 7.87
N LEU A 64 15.36 4.17 7.35
CA LEU A 64 14.18 4.94 7.71
C LEU A 64 12.91 4.23 7.27
N LEU A 65 12.89 3.68 6.07
CA LEU A 65 11.74 2.97 5.56
C LEU A 65 11.44 1.72 6.39
N ARG A 66 12.47 0.95 6.74
CA ARG A 66 12.29 -0.22 7.60
C ARG A 66 11.66 0.17 8.94
N MET A 67 12.14 1.28 9.52
CA MET A 67 11.60 1.77 10.79
C MET A 67 10.15 2.20 10.63
N LYS A 68 9.83 2.92 9.56
CA LYS A 68 8.45 3.36 9.30
C LYS A 68 7.53 2.17 9.07
N ILE A 69 7.99 1.17 8.34
CA ILE A 69 7.22 -0.06 8.15
C ILE A 69 6.99 -0.76 9.49
N SER A 70 8.02 -0.84 10.34
CA SER A 70 7.89 -1.51 11.64
C SER A 70 6.86 -0.83 12.54
N TRP A 71 6.66 0.47 12.40
CA TRP A 71 5.70 1.22 13.20
C TRP A 71 4.27 1.10 12.67
N SER A 72 4.10 0.62 11.45
CA SER A 72 2.77 0.50 10.86
C SER A 72 2.17 -0.86 11.20
N SER A 73 0.85 -0.93 11.19
CA SER A 73 0.14 -2.20 11.37
C SER A 73 -0.01 -2.93 10.03
N THR A 74 -0.13 -2.17 8.95
CA THR A 74 -0.39 -2.70 7.62
C THR A 74 0.34 -1.84 6.60
N VAL A 75 0.84 -2.48 5.56
CA VAL A 75 1.40 -1.79 4.40
C VAL A 75 0.36 -1.82 3.28
N VAL A 76 0.00 -0.64 2.79
CA VAL A 76 -0.94 -0.49 1.69
C VAL A 76 -0.16 -0.07 0.45
N VAL A 77 -0.38 -0.78 -0.65
CA VAL A 77 0.24 -0.45 -1.94
C VAL A 77 -0.82 0.12 -2.85
N LEU A 78 -0.66 1.39 -3.24
CA LEU A 78 -1.59 2.02 -4.18
C LEU A 78 -1.15 1.69 -5.59
N ILE A 79 -2.02 1.04 -6.35
CA ILE A 79 -1.70 0.50 -7.66
C ILE A 79 -2.19 1.43 -8.76
N GLY A 80 -1.26 2.11 -9.41
CA GLY A 80 -1.51 2.90 -10.60
C GLY A 80 -0.82 2.27 -11.80
N GLU A 81 -0.83 2.97 -12.90
CA GLU A 81 -0.35 2.43 -14.17
C GLU A 81 1.11 1.96 -14.14
N LYS A 82 1.97 2.69 -13.42
CA LYS A 82 3.41 2.40 -13.42
C LYS A 82 3.96 1.91 -12.09
N THR A 83 3.09 1.63 -11.13
CA THR A 83 3.51 1.20 -9.81
C THR A 83 4.37 -0.06 -9.89
N HIS A 84 3.99 -1.00 -10.74
CA HIS A 84 4.68 -2.28 -10.89
C HIS A 84 6.13 -2.13 -11.38
N THR A 85 6.48 -0.99 -11.99
CA THR A 85 7.83 -0.77 -12.54
C THR A 85 8.79 -0.17 -11.52
N ARG A 86 8.34 0.12 -10.31
CA ARG A 86 9.13 0.87 -9.33
C ARG A 86 9.90 -0.06 -8.39
N PRO A 87 11.23 -0.09 -8.46
CA PRO A 87 12.02 -0.96 -7.59
C PRO A 87 11.78 -0.69 -6.10
N TRP A 88 11.62 0.59 -5.71
CA TRP A 88 11.38 0.92 -4.31
C TRP A 88 10.06 0.36 -3.79
N VAL A 89 9.01 0.33 -4.63
CA VAL A 89 7.72 -0.24 -4.23
C VAL A 89 7.89 -1.73 -3.94
N ASN A 90 8.53 -2.47 -4.84
CA ASN A 90 8.78 -3.90 -4.62
C ASN A 90 9.65 -4.12 -3.38
N TRP A 91 10.68 -3.30 -3.19
CA TRP A 91 11.55 -3.40 -2.03
C TRP A 91 10.76 -3.18 -0.73
N GLU A 92 9.88 -2.18 -0.70
CA GLU A 92 9.05 -1.90 0.48
C GLU A 92 8.13 -3.07 0.80
N ILE A 93 7.56 -3.68 -0.23
CA ILE A 93 6.71 -4.86 -0.06
C ILE A 93 7.52 -6.03 0.52
N ASP A 94 8.72 -6.25 -0.01
CA ASP A 94 9.62 -7.31 0.48
C ASP A 94 9.96 -7.08 1.95
N GLN A 95 10.23 -5.84 2.34
CA GLN A 95 10.52 -5.52 3.75
C GLN A 95 9.30 -5.75 4.64
N ALA A 96 8.12 -5.38 4.16
CA ALA A 96 6.89 -5.61 4.90
C ALA A 96 6.67 -7.11 5.13
N ASN A 97 6.90 -7.91 4.09
CA ASN A 97 6.77 -9.36 4.23
C ASN A 97 7.80 -9.92 5.22
N ALA A 98 9.04 -9.44 5.15
CA ALA A 98 10.09 -9.89 6.07
C ALA A 98 9.75 -9.56 7.53
N GLN A 99 9.00 -8.49 7.77
CA GLN A 99 8.57 -8.09 9.10
C GLN A 99 7.22 -8.69 9.51
N GLY A 100 6.65 -9.56 8.69
CA GLY A 100 5.38 -10.20 8.98
C GLY A 100 4.19 -9.27 8.96
N LYS A 101 4.27 -8.17 8.25
CA LYS A 101 3.17 -7.20 8.16
C LYS A 101 2.11 -7.66 7.18
N ARG A 102 0.88 -7.24 7.43
CA ARG A 102 -0.20 -7.43 6.47
C ARG A 102 0.02 -6.50 5.29
N ILE A 103 -0.17 -6.99 4.09
CA ILE A 103 0.09 -6.23 2.86
C ILE A 103 -1.18 -6.22 2.03
N VAL A 104 -1.68 -5.02 1.75
CA VAL A 104 -2.93 -4.82 1.01
C VAL A 104 -2.67 -3.95 -0.21
N GLY A 105 -3.04 -4.45 -1.40
CA GLY A 105 -3.01 -3.66 -2.62
C GLY A 105 -4.35 -3.01 -2.86
N VAL A 106 -4.35 -1.76 -3.30
CA VAL A 106 -5.57 -1.02 -3.63
C VAL A 106 -5.40 -0.36 -4.99
N PHE A 107 -6.25 -0.72 -5.95
CA PHE A 107 -6.23 -0.06 -7.25
C PHE A 107 -6.70 1.38 -7.13
N GLU A 108 -6.10 2.29 -7.90
CA GLU A 108 -6.48 3.70 -7.87
C GLU A 108 -7.93 3.90 -8.32
N GLN A 109 -8.51 5.01 -7.91
CA GLN A 109 -9.90 5.34 -8.26
C GLN A 109 -10.08 5.41 -9.77
N GLY A 110 -11.11 4.72 -10.26
CA GLY A 110 -11.36 4.65 -11.69
C GLY A 110 -10.29 3.89 -12.45
N GLY A 111 -9.46 3.15 -11.73
CA GLY A 111 -8.33 2.48 -12.33
C GLY A 111 -8.71 1.34 -13.23
N LYS A 112 -7.79 1.03 -14.12
CA LYS A 112 -7.90 -0.14 -14.97
C LYS A 112 -7.25 -1.31 -14.27
N ASN A 113 -7.36 -2.49 -14.85
CA ASN A 113 -6.71 -3.66 -14.30
C ASN A 113 -5.21 -3.62 -14.62
N TYR A 114 -4.52 -2.68 -13.98
CA TYR A 114 -3.09 -2.50 -14.17
C TYR A 114 -2.30 -3.70 -13.68
N ASP A 115 -1.10 -3.86 -14.22
CA ASP A 115 -0.17 -4.84 -13.67
C ASP A 115 0.18 -4.47 -12.23
N VAL A 116 0.29 -5.47 -11.38
CA VAL A 116 0.67 -5.23 -10.00
C VAL A 116 2.15 -5.54 -9.81
N PRO A 117 2.81 -4.91 -8.83
CA PRO A 117 4.21 -5.24 -8.54
C PRO A 117 4.38 -6.74 -8.28
N ALA A 118 5.50 -7.29 -8.76
CA ALA A 118 5.77 -8.72 -8.61
C ALA A 118 5.76 -9.15 -7.14
N SER A 119 6.32 -8.34 -6.25
CA SER A 119 6.30 -8.65 -4.82
C SER A 119 4.87 -8.64 -4.26
N LEU A 120 4.00 -7.79 -4.80
CA LEU A 120 2.61 -7.76 -4.37
C LEU A 120 1.87 -9.03 -4.80
N GLU A 121 2.07 -9.48 -6.03
CA GLU A 121 1.51 -10.76 -6.48
C GLU A 121 1.92 -11.91 -5.56
N LYS A 122 3.16 -11.85 -5.08
CA LYS A 122 3.74 -12.93 -4.28
C LYS A 122 3.32 -12.88 -2.82
N TYR A 123 3.22 -11.69 -2.24
CA TYR A 123 3.09 -11.53 -0.79
C TYR A 123 1.81 -10.86 -0.32
N ALA A 124 0.96 -10.40 -1.22
CA ALA A 124 -0.24 -9.66 -0.79
C ALA A 124 -1.15 -10.53 0.07
N SER A 125 -1.64 -9.95 1.14
CA SER A 125 -2.70 -10.54 1.96
C SER A 125 -4.06 -10.31 1.31
N ALA A 126 -4.20 -9.18 0.61
CA ALA A 126 -5.43 -8.83 -0.11
C ALA A 126 -5.11 -7.82 -1.21
N ILE A 127 -5.89 -7.83 -2.27
CA ILE A 127 -5.84 -6.83 -3.34
C ILE A 127 -7.29 -6.46 -3.63
N VAL A 128 -7.62 -5.17 -3.52
CA VAL A 128 -9.01 -4.71 -3.66
C VAL A 128 -9.11 -3.52 -4.60
N GLY A 129 -10.32 -3.25 -5.07
CA GLY A 129 -10.61 -2.06 -5.85
C GLY A 129 -10.75 -0.84 -4.94
N TRP A 130 -11.04 0.31 -5.54
CA TRP A 130 -11.19 1.57 -4.81
C TRP A 130 -12.57 1.64 -4.19
N ASN A 131 -12.71 1.00 -3.04
CA ASN A 131 -13.98 0.88 -2.32
C ASN A 131 -13.69 0.87 -0.82
N SER A 132 -14.27 1.81 -0.09
CA SER A 132 -13.96 1.96 1.34
C SER A 132 -14.26 0.69 2.14
N GLU A 133 -15.35 0.01 1.83
CA GLU A 133 -15.71 -1.21 2.55
C GLU A 133 -14.72 -2.32 2.28
N SER A 134 -14.36 -2.55 1.01
CA SER A 134 -13.37 -3.56 0.65
C SER A 134 -12.02 -3.25 1.28
N ILE A 135 -11.60 -1.98 1.26
CA ILE A 135 -10.35 -1.56 1.85
C ILE A 135 -10.36 -1.82 3.35
N LYS A 136 -11.42 -1.42 4.04
CA LYS A 136 -11.53 -1.60 5.50
C LYS A 136 -11.55 -3.08 5.87
N ASN A 137 -12.26 -3.90 5.11
CA ASN A 137 -12.27 -5.34 5.33
C ASN A 137 -10.89 -5.94 5.12
N ALA A 138 -10.19 -5.51 4.08
CA ALA A 138 -8.86 -6.03 3.79
C ALA A 138 -7.85 -5.63 4.86
N VAL A 139 -7.93 -4.41 5.36
CA VAL A 139 -6.97 -3.90 6.34
C VAL A 139 -7.30 -4.42 7.75
N ASP A 140 -8.56 -4.34 8.14
CA ASP A 140 -8.95 -4.50 9.54
C ASP A 140 -9.46 -5.87 9.92
N SER A 141 -10.28 -6.47 9.07
CA SER A 141 -10.92 -7.73 9.43
C SER A 141 -10.05 -8.96 9.17
N GLY A 142 -8.88 -8.76 8.60
CA GLY A 142 -7.97 -9.86 8.30
C GLY A 142 -8.43 -10.75 7.16
N LYS A 143 -9.41 -10.32 6.39
CA LYS A 143 -9.89 -11.10 5.26
C LYS A 143 -8.94 -11.06 4.08
N ASN A 144 -8.69 -12.21 3.49
CA ASN A 144 -7.87 -12.31 2.28
C ASN A 144 -8.80 -12.17 1.07
N ILE A 145 -8.93 -10.95 0.60
CA ILE A 145 -9.85 -10.61 -0.49
C ILE A 145 -9.03 -10.25 -1.72
N PHE A 146 -9.39 -10.83 -2.86
CA PHE A 146 -8.70 -10.53 -4.12
C PHE A 146 -9.71 -10.10 -5.15
N GLU A 147 -9.64 -8.84 -5.55
CA GLU A 147 -10.58 -8.21 -6.47
C GLU A 147 -9.87 -7.57 -7.65
N THR A 148 -10.57 -7.44 -8.76
CA THR A 148 -10.14 -6.56 -9.85
C THR A 148 -10.60 -5.14 -9.52
N PRO A 149 -10.19 -4.12 -10.29
CA PRO A 149 -10.58 -2.74 -9.99
C PRO A 149 -12.09 -2.50 -9.93
N ASP A 150 -12.87 -3.33 -10.60
CA ASP A 150 -14.33 -3.18 -10.59
C ASP A 150 -15.00 -3.97 -9.46
N GLY A 151 -14.23 -4.62 -8.61
CA GLY A 151 -14.76 -5.34 -7.45
C GLY A 151 -15.08 -6.81 -7.69
N THR A 152 -14.88 -7.31 -8.91
CA THR A 152 -15.08 -8.74 -9.16
C THR A 152 -13.89 -9.54 -8.66
N THR A 153 -14.08 -10.84 -8.50
CA THR A 153 -13.03 -11.71 -7.98
C THR A 153 -11.81 -11.74 -8.92
N ARG A 154 -10.64 -11.54 -8.34
CA ARG A 154 -9.38 -11.58 -9.05
C ARG A 154 -8.73 -12.95 -8.89
N GLN A 155 -8.23 -13.49 -9.99
CA GLN A 155 -7.44 -14.71 -9.95
C GLN A 155 -6.04 -14.39 -9.43
N GLN A 156 -5.61 -15.12 -8.40
CA GLN A 156 -4.29 -14.91 -7.82
C GLN A 156 -3.26 -15.75 -8.57
N ALA A 157 -2.26 -15.10 -9.14
CA ALA A 157 -1.27 -15.79 -9.96
C ALA A 157 -0.47 -16.83 -9.17
N THR A 158 -0.30 -16.58 -7.88
CA THR A 158 0.52 -17.47 -7.05
C THR A 158 -0.26 -18.55 -6.37
N SER A 159 -1.50 -18.57 -6.62
CA SER A 159 -2.25 -19.54 -5.91
C SER A 159 -1.81 -20.91 -6.28
N LYS A 160 -1.10 -21.07 -6.58
CA LYS A 160 -0.59 -22.09 -6.71
C LYS A 160 -0.50 -22.98 -5.85
N THR A 161 -0.73 -22.94 -5.80
CA THR A 161 -0.63 -23.54 -5.33
C THR A 161 -0.85 -24.30 -4.99
N SER A 162 -0.91 -24.81 -5.03
CA SER A 162 -1.03 -25.43 -4.84
C SER A 162 -1.03 -26.21 -4.75
N ASN A 163 -1.03 -26.79 -4.74
CA ASN A 163 -1.03 -27.57 -4.66
C ASN A 163 -0.92 -28.26 -4.56
N CYS A 164 -0.89 -28.49 -4.68
CA CYS A 164 -0.84 -29.22 -4.65
C CYS A 164 -0.85 -29.78 -4.41
#